data_32f03d849ad3cfc2deb26f982c4d4a08
#
_entry.id   32f03d849ad3cfc2deb26f982c4d4a08
#
_cell.length_a   1.000
_cell.length_b   1.000
_cell.length_c   1.000
_cell.angle_alpha   90.00
_cell.angle_beta   90.00
_cell.angle_gamma   90.00
#
_symmetry.space_group_name_H-M   'P 1'
#
loop_
_entity.id
_entity.type
_entity.pdbx_description
1 polymer ?
#
loop_
_entity_poly.entity_id
_entity_poly.type
_entity_poly.pdbx_seq_one_letter_code
_entity_poly.pdbx_strand_id
1 'polypeptide(L)'
;GKFRISGIKSTNPIAVGDKVIFDLDKKGDEETGVIKKIIDRDNFIVRKSVNLSKQIHIIAANIDQVFLLITINNPPTFAAFIDRFLVSTRAYRIDTILVFNKIDTYKLEERAEILYLKDIYEAIGYRCIEVSSTENKNVDTVKELMIGKTSMFVGHSGVGKSTLVNAIEPSLDLKTKEISEQHKQGQHTTTFAEMFDLSFNARIIDTPGIKGFGIVDI
;
A
#
# COMPACT_ATOMS: atom_id res chain seq x y z
N GLY A 1 14.15 21.38 -12.37
CA GLY A 1 14.70 20.58 -13.46
C GLY A 1 13.64 19.65 -14.04
N LYS A 2 13.52 19.57 -15.38
CA LYS A 2 12.54 18.70 -16.05
C LYS A 2 13.16 17.31 -16.21
N PHE A 3 12.87 16.39 -15.29
CA PHE A 3 13.12 14.98 -15.52
C PHE A 3 12.00 14.44 -16.45
N ARG A 4 12.33 13.96 -17.62
CA ARG A 4 11.41 13.22 -18.49
C ARG A 4 11.76 11.74 -18.38
N ILE A 5 10.85 10.94 -17.79
CA ILE A 5 10.91 9.49 -17.89
C ILE A 5 10.45 9.15 -19.31
N SER A 6 11.30 8.49 -20.07
CA SER A 6 11.00 8.06 -21.44
C SER A 6 9.73 7.21 -21.45
N GLY A 7 8.70 7.67 -22.16
CA GLY A 7 7.47 6.93 -22.43
C GLY A 7 6.30 7.13 -21.48
N ILE A 8 6.48 7.68 -20.27
CA ILE A 8 5.38 7.90 -19.31
C ILE A 8 5.20 9.40 -19.05
N LYS A 9 4.03 9.95 -19.37
CA LYS A 9 3.64 11.30 -18.98
C LYS A 9 3.16 11.29 -17.53
N SER A 10 4.10 11.33 -16.57
CA SER A 10 3.81 11.41 -15.15
C SER A 10 3.76 12.85 -14.66
N THR A 11 2.88 13.13 -13.69
CA THR A 11 2.80 14.44 -13.01
C THR A 11 3.93 14.63 -12.01
N ASN A 12 4.50 13.54 -11.48
CA ASN A 12 5.62 13.54 -10.55
C ASN A 12 6.81 12.78 -11.15
N PRO A 13 7.99 13.42 -11.25
CA PRO A 13 9.18 12.75 -11.76
C PRO A 13 9.76 11.74 -10.78
N ILE A 14 9.56 11.94 -9.47
CA ILE A 14 10.09 11.12 -8.38
C ILE A 14 8.92 10.61 -7.56
N ALA A 15 8.97 9.35 -7.15
CA ALA A 15 8.00 8.70 -6.29
C ALA A 15 8.68 8.05 -5.09
N VAL A 16 7.92 7.78 -4.04
CA VAL A 16 8.40 7.00 -2.89
C VAL A 16 8.83 5.61 -3.37
N GLY A 17 9.97 5.12 -2.88
CA GLY A 17 10.57 3.86 -3.30
C GLY A 17 11.52 3.97 -4.49
N ASP A 18 11.66 5.13 -5.13
CA ASP A 18 12.67 5.32 -6.18
C ASP A 18 14.09 5.17 -5.64
N LYS A 19 14.89 4.39 -6.35
CA LYS A 19 16.33 4.31 -6.14
C LYS A 19 16.99 5.45 -6.92
N VAL A 20 17.76 6.30 -6.24
CA VAL A 20 18.34 7.51 -6.83
C VAL A 20 19.85 7.57 -6.63
N ILE A 21 20.54 8.20 -7.58
CA ILE A 21 21.92 8.66 -7.41
C ILE A 21 21.86 10.14 -7.11
N PHE A 22 22.52 10.58 -6.02
CA PHE A 22 22.52 11.98 -5.60
C PHE A 22 23.91 12.42 -5.17
N ASP A 23 24.17 13.73 -5.26
CA ASP A 23 25.36 14.37 -4.70
C ASP A 23 24.96 15.07 -3.41
N LEU A 24 25.77 14.88 -2.36
CA LEU A 24 25.61 15.62 -1.12
C LEU A 24 26.00 17.10 -1.34
N ASP A 25 25.14 18.00 -0.93
CA ASP A 25 25.49 19.42 -0.86
C ASP A 25 26.20 19.68 0.48
N LYS A 26 27.49 20.02 0.39
CA LYS A 26 28.33 20.28 1.57
C LYS A 26 28.22 21.72 2.09
N LYS A 27 27.25 22.49 1.59
CA LYS A 27 27.07 23.90 1.97
C LYS A 27 25.91 24.04 2.96
N GLY A 28 26.23 24.01 4.26
CA GLY A 28 25.27 24.25 5.34
C GLY A 28 25.35 23.23 6.47
N ASP A 29 24.66 23.52 7.56
CA ASP A 29 24.56 22.65 8.74
C ASP A 29 23.55 21.48 8.54
N GLU A 30 22.78 21.46 7.43
CA GLU A 30 21.85 20.42 7.06
C GLU A 30 22.42 19.53 5.95
N GLU A 31 22.34 18.22 6.13
CA GLU A 31 22.68 17.26 5.08
C GLU A 31 21.61 17.28 3.98
N THR A 32 21.86 18.07 2.94
CA THR A 32 21.00 18.13 1.75
C THR A 32 21.69 17.49 0.55
N GLY A 33 20.92 17.07 -0.44
CA GLY A 33 21.45 16.46 -1.65
C GLY A 33 20.66 16.81 -2.91
N VAL A 34 21.35 16.75 -4.05
CA VAL A 34 20.74 16.97 -5.37
C VAL A 34 20.68 15.64 -6.12
N ILE A 35 19.47 15.20 -6.45
CA ILE A 35 19.24 13.98 -7.22
C ILE A 35 19.76 14.18 -8.64
N LYS A 36 20.70 13.33 -9.07
CA LYS A 36 21.29 13.33 -10.41
C LYS A 36 20.60 12.38 -11.36
N LYS A 37 20.21 11.21 -10.85
CA LYS A 37 19.62 10.16 -11.67
C LYS A 37 18.63 9.35 -10.86
N ILE A 38 17.53 8.95 -11.50
CA ILE A 38 16.62 7.91 -10.99
C ILE A 38 17.01 6.62 -11.70
N ILE A 39 17.21 5.54 -10.93
CA ILE A 39 17.48 4.19 -11.45
C ILE A 39 16.16 3.63 -12.00
N ASP A 40 16.25 2.78 -13.02
CA ASP A 40 15.07 2.13 -13.60
C ASP A 40 14.27 1.38 -12.53
N ARG A 41 12.96 1.57 -12.57
CA ARG A 41 12.04 0.97 -11.62
C ARG A 41 11.76 -0.47 -12.00
N ASP A 42 11.81 -1.39 -11.03
CA ASP A 42 11.40 -2.78 -11.22
C ASP A 42 9.87 -2.87 -11.41
N ASN A 43 9.14 -2.07 -10.65
CA ASN A 43 7.69 -1.90 -10.74
C ASN A 43 7.25 -0.55 -10.14
N PHE A 44 5.98 -0.22 -10.30
CA PHE A 44 5.39 0.98 -9.71
C PHE A 44 3.87 0.87 -9.67
N ILE A 45 3.25 1.62 -8.76
CA ILE A 45 1.78 1.75 -8.68
C ILE A 45 1.40 3.17 -9.09
N VAL A 46 0.35 3.28 -9.90
CA VAL A 46 -0.15 4.55 -10.40
C VAL A 46 -1.59 4.83 -9.98
N ARG A 47 -1.92 6.10 -9.94
CA ARG A 47 -3.28 6.59 -9.82
C ARG A 47 -3.59 7.46 -11.03
N LYS A 48 -4.75 7.22 -11.65
CA LYS A 48 -5.27 8.11 -12.70
C LYS A 48 -5.63 9.47 -12.08
N SER A 49 -5.14 10.56 -12.66
CA SER A 49 -5.52 11.89 -12.19
C SER A 49 -6.98 12.15 -12.55
N VAL A 50 -7.79 12.54 -11.57
CA VAL A 50 -9.23 12.80 -11.76
C VAL A 50 -9.44 14.02 -12.66
N ASN A 51 -8.51 14.97 -12.67
CA ASN A 51 -8.65 16.27 -13.35
C ASN A 51 -7.91 16.37 -14.68
N LEU A 52 -7.03 15.42 -15.00
CA LEU A 52 -6.19 15.46 -16.20
C LEU A 52 -6.22 14.09 -16.86
N SER A 53 -7.17 13.91 -17.78
CA SER A 53 -7.51 12.62 -18.42
C SER A 53 -6.36 11.86 -19.12
N LYS A 54 -5.14 12.39 -19.14
CA LYS A 54 -3.96 11.81 -19.79
C LYS A 54 -2.70 11.77 -18.90
N GLN A 55 -2.78 12.16 -17.63
CA GLN A 55 -1.62 12.17 -16.76
C GLN A 55 -1.75 11.11 -15.67
N ILE A 56 -0.69 10.34 -15.50
CA ILE A 56 -0.57 9.29 -14.50
C ILE A 56 0.23 9.85 -13.33
N HIS A 57 -0.23 9.62 -12.12
CA HIS A 57 0.51 9.92 -10.90
C HIS A 57 1.07 8.64 -10.32
N ILE A 58 2.40 8.53 -10.24
CA ILE A 58 3.06 7.39 -9.63
C ILE A 58 2.99 7.57 -8.12
N ILE A 59 2.35 6.63 -7.44
CA ILE A 59 2.16 6.64 -5.99
C ILE A 59 3.41 6.13 -5.29
N ALA A 60 3.90 4.97 -5.72
CA ALA A 60 5.07 4.32 -5.16
C ALA A 60 5.76 3.45 -6.23
N ALA A 61 7.04 3.15 -6.04
CA ALA A 61 7.87 2.36 -6.92
C ALA A 61 8.69 1.31 -6.14
N ASN A 62 9.17 0.29 -6.83
CA ASN A 62 10.03 -0.77 -6.29
C ASN A 62 9.43 -1.44 -5.06
N ILE A 63 8.17 -1.87 -5.19
CA ILE A 63 7.37 -2.54 -4.16
C ILE A 63 7.57 -4.04 -4.32
N ASP A 64 8.00 -4.73 -3.27
CA ASP A 64 8.19 -6.18 -3.31
C ASP A 64 6.86 -6.94 -3.18
N GLN A 65 5.94 -6.43 -2.33
CA GLN A 65 4.66 -7.07 -2.10
C GLN A 65 3.59 -6.10 -1.58
N VAL A 66 2.33 -6.47 -1.79
CA VAL A 66 1.17 -5.74 -1.26
C VAL A 66 0.33 -6.67 -0.39
N PHE A 67 -0.03 -6.21 0.80
CA PHE A 67 -1.04 -6.84 1.64
C PHE A 67 -2.39 -6.16 1.38
N LEU A 68 -3.31 -6.89 0.75
CA LEU A 68 -4.69 -6.44 0.57
C LEU A 68 -5.54 -6.87 1.76
N LEU A 69 -5.92 -5.90 2.59
CA LEU A 69 -6.80 -6.15 3.73
C LEU A 69 -8.25 -6.26 3.28
N ILE A 70 -8.87 -7.35 3.69
CA ILE A 70 -10.22 -7.75 3.36
C ILE A 70 -11.01 -7.91 4.66
N THR A 71 -12.23 -7.41 4.69
CA THR A 71 -13.20 -7.66 5.75
C THR A 71 -14.52 -8.08 5.13
N ILE A 72 -15.21 -9.03 5.74
CA ILE A 72 -16.50 -9.55 5.26
C ILE A 72 -17.62 -8.54 5.56
N ASN A 73 -17.50 -7.88 6.73
CA ASN A 73 -18.41 -6.82 7.13
C ASN A 73 -17.64 -5.64 7.76
N ASN A 74 -18.29 -4.52 7.97
CA ASN A 74 -17.82 -3.34 8.72
C ASN A 74 -16.40 -2.84 8.39
N PRO A 75 -16.14 -2.43 7.14
CA PRO A 75 -16.95 -2.46 5.92
C PRO A 75 -16.80 -3.77 5.13
N PRO A 76 -17.73 -4.15 4.26
CA PRO A 76 -17.58 -5.30 3.39
C PRO A 76 -16.59 -5.00 2.25
N THR A 77 -15.77 -5.99 1.93
CA THR A 77 -14.89 -5.98 0.76
C THR A 77 -15.43 -6.97 -0.26
N PHE A 78 -15.98 -6.46 -1.34
CA PHE A 78 -16.60 -7.29 -2.38
C PHE A 78 -15.56 -8.00 -3.26
N ALA A 79 -15.85 -9.23 -3.69
CA ALA A 79 -14.98 -10.02 -4.58
C ALA A 79 -14.57 -9.24 -5.84
N ALA A 80 -15.51 -8.52 -6.47
CA ALA A 80 -15.20 -7.69 -7.64
C ALA A 80 -14.13 -6.60 -7.38
N PHE A 81 -13.96 -6.14 -6.15
CA PHE A 81 -12.87 -5.24 -5.80
C PHE A 81 -11.55 -6.01 -5.67
N ILE A 82 -11.59 -7.17 -5.02
CA ILE A 82 -10.41 -8.05 -4.89
C ILE A 82 -9.90 -8.43 -6.27
N ASP A 83 -10.75 -8.93 -7.16
CA ASP A 83 -10.40 -9.36 -8.50
C ASP A 83 -9.73 -8.24 -9.31
N ARG A 84 -10.35 -7.05 -9.33
CA ARG A 84 -9.77 -5.89 -10.02
C ARG A 84 -8.42 -5.48 -9.45
N PHE A 85 -8.28 -5.56 -8.13
CA PHE A 85 -7.03 -5.26 -7.47
C PHE A 85 -5.93 -6.24 -7.87
N LEU A 86 -6.24 -7.54 -7.85
CA LEU A 86 -5.30 -8.61 -8.23
C LEU A 86 -4.86 -8.50 -9.69
N VAL A 87 -5.77 -8.20 -10.61
CA VAL A 87 -5.44 -7.93 -12.02
C VAL A 87 -4.46 -6.76 -12.14
N SER A 88 -4.70 -5.67 -11.40
CA SER A 88 -3.84 -4.48 -11.43
C SER A 88 -2.45 -4.78 -10.89
N THR A 89 -2.33 -5.41 -9.73
CA THR A 89 -1.02 -5.73 -9.14
C THR A 89 -0.23 -6.72 -9.98
N ARG A 90 -0.92 -7.69 -10.59
CA ARG A 90 -0.31 -8.65 -11.52
C ARG A 90 0.26 -7.96 -12.75
N ALA A 91 -0.47 -7.00 -13.32
CA ALA A 91 0.00 -6.21 -14.47
C ALA A 91 1.27 -5.41 -14.15
N TYR A 92 1.42 -4.94 -12.91
CA TYR A 92 2.60 -4.24 -12.44
C TYR A 92 3.69 -5.16 -11.85
N ARG A 93 3.53 -6.49 -11.91
CA ARG A 93 4.46 -7.48 -11.36
C ARG A 93 4.72 -7.31 -9.87
N ILE A 94 3.66 -7.07 -9.11
CA ILE A 94 3.72 -6.92 -7.67
C ILE A 94 2.98 -8.09 -7.02
N ASP A 95 3.68 -8.81 -6.15
CA ASP A 95 3.08 -9.92 -5.40
C ASP A 95 2.01 -9.40 -4.45
N THR A 96 0.87 -10.11 -4.39
CA THR A 96 -0.25 -9.73 -3.53
C THR A 96 -0.59 -10.86 -2.57
N ILE A 97 -0.72 -10.50 -1.29
CA ILE A 97 -1.14 -11.37 -0.20
C ILE A 97 -2.50 -10.87 0.28
N LEU A 98 -3.48 -11.74 0.35
CA LEU A 98 -4.82 -11.44 0.83
C LEU A 98 -4.88 -11.63 2.35
N VAL A 99 -5.25 -10.57 3.08
CA VAL A 99 -5.31 -10.57 4.54
C VAL A 99 -6.75 -10.39 4.99
N PHE A 100 -7.39 -11.47 5.39
CA PHE A 100 -8.74 -11.47 5.98
C PHE A 100 -8.63 -11.01 7.44
N ASN A 101 -8.94 -9.74 7.68
CA ASN A 101 -8.79 -9.12 8.99
C ASN A 101 -10.10 -9.14 9.79
N LYS A 102 -10.00 -8.87 11.08
CA LYS A 102 -11.12 -8.85 12.07
C LYS A 102 -11.79 -10.19 12.28
N ILE A 103 -11.05 -11.30 12.16
CA ILE A 103 -11.61 -12.65 12.32
C ILE A 103 -12.17 -12.92 13.72
N ASP A 104 -11.80 -12.12 14.71
CA ASP A 104 -12.34 -12.12 16.06
C ASP A 104 -13.82 -11.70 16.12
N THR A 105 -14.28 -10.93 15.16
CA THR A 105 -15.64 -10.36 15.13
C THR A 105 -16.64 -11.22 14.37
N TYR A 106 -16.19 -12.24 13.63
CA TYR A 106 -17.03 -13.00 12.70
C TYR A 106 -17.74 -14.19 13.35
N LYS A 107 -19.02 -14.32 13.00
CA LYS A 107 -19.86 -15.47 13.33
C LYS A 107 -19.62 -16.59 12.32
N LEU A 108 -20.37 -17.70 12.47
CA LEU A 108 -20.20 -18.90 11.66
C LEU A 108 -20.40 -18.64 10.15
N GLU A 109 -21.38 -17.80 9.80
CA GLU A 109 -21.71 -17.49 8.40
C GLU A 109 -20.58 -16.69 7.72
N GLU A 110 -20.07 -15.64 8.38
CA GLU A 110 -18.96 -14.86 7.84
C GLU A 110 -17.66 -15.67 7.75
N ARG A 111 -17.46 -16.58 8.68
CA ARG A 111 -16.32 -17.52 8.64
C ARG A 111 -16.42 -18.49 7.46
N ALA A 112 -17.62 -18.97 7.14
CA ALA A 112 -17.85 -19.80 5.96
C ALA A 112 -17.56 -19.02 4.66
N GLU A 113 -17.92 -17.74 4.60
CA GLU A 113 -17.59 -16.87 3.47
C GLU A 113 -16.08 -16.67 3.33
N ILE A 114 -15.34 -16.47 4.43
CA ILE A 114 -13.88 -16.41 4.40
C ILE A 114 -13.28 -17.67 3.81
N LEU A 115 -13.71 -18.84 4.27
CA LEU A 115 -13.22 -20.13 3.79
C LEU A 115 -13.47 -20.27 2.28
N TYR A 116 -14.68 -19.96 1.82
CA TYR A 116 -15.02 -19.97 0.41
C TYR A 116 -14.15 -19.07 -0.44
N LEU A 117 -13.92 -17.82 -0.01
CA LEU A 117 -13.06 -16.87 -0.72
C LEU A 117 -11.60 -17.33 -0.72
N LYS A 118 -11.10 -17.85 0.40
CA LYS A 118 -9.75 -18.39 0.49
C LYS A 118 -9.55 -19.54 -0.49
N ASP A 119 -10.47 -20.49 -0.52
CA ASP A 119 -10.39 -21.66 -1.44
C ASP A 119 -10.28 -21.19 -2.90
N ILE A 120 -11.04 -20.18 -3.29
CA ILE A 120 -10.98 -19.60 -4.64
C ILE A 120 -9.62 -18.97 -4.92
N TYR A 121 -9.15 -18.08 -4.05
CA TYR A 121 -7.94 -17.31 -4.31
C TYR A 121 -6.67 -18.15 -4.14
N GLU A 122 -6.64 -19.10 -3.21
CA GLU A 122 -5.54 -20.05 -3.06
C GLU A 122 -5.45 -21.01 -4.26
N ALA A 123 -6.58 -21.44 -4.81
CA ALA A 123 -6.61 -22.28 -6.02
C ALA A 123 -5.99 -21.59 -7.25
N ILE A 124 -6.04 -20.27 -7.32
CA ILE A 124 -5.40 -19.48 -8.39
C ILE A 124 -4.02 -18.92 -8.00
N GLY A 125 -3.47 -19.38 -6.86
CA GLY A 125 -2.08 -19.16 -6.46
C GLY A 125 -1.83 -17.95 -5.57
N TYR A 126 -2.86 -17.29 -5.01
CA TYR A 126 -2.67 -16.21 -4.05
C TYR A 126 -2.58 -16.74 -2.62
N ARG A 127 -1.67 -16.18 -1.85
CA ARG A 127 -1.57 -16.49 -0.42
C ARG A 127 -2.66 -15.76 0.35
N CYS A 128 -3.39 -16.48 1.19
CA CYS A 128 -4.43 -15.96 2.07
C CYS A 128 -4.05 -16.13 3.54
N ILE A 129 -4.24 -15.10 4.35
CA ILE A 129 -3.94 -15.10 5.78
C ILE A 129 -5.14 -14.55 6.52
N GLU A 130 -5.54 -15.23 7.57
CA GLU A 130 -6.56 -14.76 8.51
C GLU A 130 -5.89 -14.06 9.69
N VAL A 131 -6.31 -12.83 10.02
CA VAL A 131 -5.68 -11.98 11.04
C VAL A 131 -6.74 -11.38 11.96
N SER A 132 -6.43 -11.31 13.25
CA SER A 132 -7.06 -10.36 14.16
C SER A 132 -5.99 -9.39 14.65
N SER A 133 -6.07 -8.15 14.18
CA SER A 133 -5.13 -7.12 14.61
C SER A 133 -5.33 -6.70 16.07
N THR A 134 -6.55 -6.85 16.60
CA THR A 134 -6.93 -6.50 17.98
C THR A 134 -6.54 -7.56 18.97
N GLU A 135 -6.65 -8.84 18.59
CA GLU A 135 -6.26 -10.00 19.42
C GLU A 135 -4.82 -10.44 19.15
N ASN A 136 -4.09 -9.74 18.29
CA ASN A 136 -2.73 -10.07 17.85
C ASN A 136 -2.59 -11.49 17.26
N LYS A 137 -3.67 -12.01 16.63
CA LYS A 137 -3.68 -13.32 16.03
C LYS A 137 -3.11 -13.28 14.62
N ASN A 138 -2.09 -14.13 14.36
CA ASN A 138 -1.37 -14.23 13.08
C ASN A 138 -0.69 -12.93 12.60
N VAL A 139 -0.51 -11.94 13.48
CA VAL A 139 0.23 -10.71 13.16
C VAL A 139 1.71 -11.02 12.91
N ASP A 140 2.29 -11.94 13.68
CA ASP A 140 3.68 -12.37 13.49
C ASP A 140 3.90 -13.02 12.12
N THR A 141 2.93 -13.77 11.61
CA THR A 141 2.99 -14.34 10.25
C THR A 141 3.10 -13.24 9.17
N VAL A 142 2.35 -12.15 9.34
CA VAL A 142 2.46 -11.00 8.43
C VAL A 142 3.83 -10.35 8.56
N LYS A 143 4.32 -10.16 9.79
CA LYS A 143 5.63 -9.59 10.09
C LYS A 143 6.77 -10.41 9.46
N GLU A 144 6.75 -11.73 9.60
CA GLU A 144 7.74 -12.64 9.00
C GLU A 144 7.81 -12.49 7.47
N LEU A 145 6.66 -12.34 6.80
CA LEU A 145 6.58 -12.15 5.36
C LEU A 145 7.14 -10.81 4.88
N MET A 146 7.25 -9.84 5.78
CA MET A 146 7.77 -8.50 5.48
C MET A 146 9.29 -8.41 5.58
N ILE A 147 9.94 -9.35 6.28
CA ILE A 147 11.40 -9.30 6.53
C ILE A 147 12.16 -9.20 5.20
N GLY A 148 13.04 -8.21 5.10
CA GLY A 148 13.86 -7.93 3.91
C GLY A 148 13.11 -7.33 2.72
N LYS A 149 11.84 -6.94 2.90
CA LYS A 149 10.97 -6.48 1.81
C LYS A 149 10.40 -5.09 2.05
N THR A 150 10.10 -4.41 0.95
CA THR A 150 9.28 -3.20 0.90
C THR A 150 7.83 -3.60 0.66
N SER A 151 6.99 -3.40 1.66
CA SER A 151 5.59 -3.82 1.67
C SER A 151 4.65 -2.63 1.64
N MET A 152 3.49 -2.78 0.99
CA MET A 152 2.43 -1.77 0.98
C MET A 152 1.13 -2.38 1.51
N PHE A 153 0.39 -1.65 2.35
CA PHE A 153 -0.90 -2.09 2.89
C PHE A 153 -2.04 -1.35 2.21
N VAL A 154 -2.98 -2.10 1.64
CA VAL A 154 -4.11 -1.58 0.87
C VAL A 154 -5.43 -2.18 1.39
N GLY A 155 -6.51 -1.45 1.21
CA GLY A 155 -7.87 -1.87 1.59
C GLY A 155 -8.75 -0.66 1.86
N HIS A 156 -10.05 -0.88 1.97
CA HIS A 156 -11.02 0.17 2.25
C HIS A 156 -10.77 0.90 3.57
N SER A 157 -11.34 2.09 3.72
CA SER A 157 -11.34 2.78 5.01
C SER A 157 -12.07 1.91 6.05
N GLY A 158 -11.51 1.76 7.24
CA GLY A 158 -12.11 0.96 8.31
C GLY A 158 -11.82 -0.55 8.29
N VAL A 159 -11.09 -1.08 7.31
CA VAL A 159 -10.70 -2.52 7.31
C VAL A 159 -9.62 -2.87 8.34
N GLY A 160 -9.05 -1.88 9.04
CA GLY A 160 -8.08 -2.10 10.09
C GLY A 160 -6.61 -1.98 9.68
N LYS A 161 -6.28 -1.27 8.58
CA LYS A 161 -4.88 -1.05 8.15
C LYS A 161 -3.99 -0.49 9.24
N SER A 162 -4.34 0.68 9.79
CA SER A 162 -3.54 1.33 10.83
C SER A 162 -3.44 0.47 12.10
N THR A 163 -4.52 -0.24 12.45
CA THR A 163 -4.51 -1.15 13.60
C THR A 163 -3.52 -2.31 13.38
N LEU A 164 -3.52 -2.91 12.17
CA LEU A 164 -2.58 -3.98 11.84
C LEU A 164 -1.13 -3.47 11.82
N VAL A 165 -0.88 -2.32 11.18
CA VAL A 165 0.46 -1.74 11.12
C VAL A 165 0.99 -1.40 12.51
N ASN A 166 0.16 -0.83 13.40
CA ASN A 166 0.54 -0.58 14.79
C ASN A 166 0.76 -1.87 15.60
N ALA A 167 0.06 -2.95 15.28
CA ALA A 167 0.32 -4.25 15.90
C ALA A 167 1.66 -4.86 15.41
N ILE A 168 2.03 -4.64 14.15
CA ILE A 168 3.31 -5.09 13.58
C ILE A 168 4.48 -4.25 14.12
N GLU A 169 4.34 -2.94 14.17
CA GLU A 169 5.37 -1.99 14.60
C GLU A 169 4.75 -0.88 15.45
N PRO A 170 4.64 -1.10 16.77
CA PRO A 170 4.00 -0.13 17.68
C PRO A 170 4.67 1.25 17.71
N SER A 171 5.97 1.31 17.38
CA SER A 171 6.73 2.56 17.39
C SER A 171 6.29 3.56 16.29
N LEU A 172 5.57 3.10 15.26
CA LEU A 172 5.05 3.98 14.21
C LEU A 172 3.89 4.86 14.69
N ASP A 173 3.16 4.43 15.73
CA ASP A 173 2.03 5.16 16.33
C ASP A 173 1.09 5.79 15.27
N LEU A 174 0.75 5.02 14.26
CA LEU A 174 -0.16 5.49 13.21
C LEU A 174 -1.54 5.75 13.82
N LYS A 175 -1.96 6.99 13.84
CA LYS A 175 -3.24 7.39 14.43
C LYS A 175 -4.41 6.70 13.72
N THR A 176 -5.09 5.83 14.43
CA THR A 176 -6.16 4.98 13.89
C THR A 176 -7.44 5.73 13.52
N LYS A 177 -7.59 7.00 13.92
CA LYS A 177 -8.82 7.79 13.70
C LYS A 177 -8.65 9.08 12.91
N GLU A 178 -7.48 9.68 12.79
CA GLU A 178 -7.36 11.05 12.28
C GLU A 178 -6.94 11.21 10.82
N ILE A 179 -6.50 10.14 10.14
CA ILE A 179 -6.13 10.23 8.71
C ILE A 179 -7.37 10.54 7.84
N SER A 180 -8.59 10.26 8.33
CA SER A 180 -9.83 10.54 7.59
C SER A 180 -10.53 11.87 7.98
N GLU A 181 -10.22 12.50 9.12
CA GLU A 181 -10.96 13.68 9.59
C GLU A 181 -10.23 15.03 9.40
N GLN A 182 -8.91 15.06 9.32
CA GLN A 182 -8.19 16.31 9.02
C GLN A 182 -8.42 16.84 7.59
N HIS A 183 -9.12 16.10 6.73
CA HIS A 183 -9.44 16.52 5.36
C HIS A 183 -10.81 17.21 5.22
N LYS A 184 -11.50 17.55 6.30
CA LYS A 184 -12.77 18.28 6.25
C LYS A 184 -12.64 19.81 6.14
N GLN A 185 -11.44 20.36 6.19
CA GLN A 185 -11.23 21.79 5.97
C GLN A 185 -10.42 22.05 4.69
N GLY A 186 -11.09 22.11 3.57
CA GLY A 186 -10.94 23.04 2.44
C GLY A 186 -9.55 23.41 1.90
N GLN A 187 -8.49 22.61 2.03
CA GLN A 187 -7.25 22.81 1.30
C GLN A 187 -6.84 21.50 0.61
N HIS A 188 -6.52 21.59 -0.68
CA HIS A 188 -5.99 20.49 -1.49
C HIS A 188 -4.61 20.08 -0.98
N THR A 189 -4.57 19.31 0.09
CA THR A 189 -3.34 18.67 0.54
C THR A 189 -3.18 17.39 -0.26
N THR A 190 -2.31 17.43 -1.26
CA THR A 190 -1.80 16.24 -1.93
C THR A 190 -1.01 15.47 -0.89
N THR A 191 -1.63 14.48 -0.29
CA THR A 191 -0.98 13.62 0.69
C THR A 191 -0.02 12.72 -0.07
N PHE A 192 1.27 12.92 0.13
CA PHE A 192 2.32 12.09 -0.46
C PHE A 192 2.37 10.76 0.27
N ALA A 193 2.75 9.71 -0.45
CA ALA A 193 3.12 8.44 0.16
C ALA A 193 4.41 8.62 0.97
N GLU A 194 4.55 7.90 2.07
CA GLU A 194 5.75 7.91 2.91
C GLU A 194 6.27 6.49 3.09
N MET A 195 7.59 6.35 3.21
CA MET A 195 8.24 5.08 3.48
C MET A 195 8.87 5.11 4.86
N PHE A 196 8.64 4.05 5.62
CA PHE A 196 9.17 3.87 6.97
C PHE A 196 10.03 2.60 7.02
N ASP A 197 11.21 2.72 7.59
CA ASP A 197 12.02 1.56 7.97
C ASP A 197 11.48 1.00 9.29
N LEU A 198 11.33 -0.32 9.36
CA LEU A 198 10.82 -1.01 10.53
C LEU A 198 11.96 -1.64 11.32
N SER A 199 11.73 -1.87 12.63
CA SER A 199 12.75 -2.37 13.56
C SER A 199 13.30 -3.77 13.22
N PHE A 200 12.61 -4.54 12.36
CA PHE A 200 12.94 -5.92 12.00
C PHE A 200 13.41 -6.09 10.54
N ASN A 201 14.14 -5.12 10.02
CA ASN A 201 14.67 -5.15 8.64
C ASN A 201 13.57 -5.30 7.57
N ALA A 202 12.55 -4.49 7.65
CA ALA A 202 11.48 -4.39 6.66
C ALA A 202 11.16 -2.93 6.40
N ARG A 203 10.43 -2.66 5.29
CA ARG A 203 9.93 -1.33 4.97
C ARG A 203 8.44 -1.37 4.71
N ILE A 204 7.78 -0.30 5.11
CA ILE A 204 6.37 -0.09 4.79
C ILE A 204 6.20 1.20 4.00
N ILE A 205 5.38 1.15 2.96
CA ILE A 205 4.90 2.36 2.28
C ILE A 205 3.47 2.61 2.74
N ASP A 206 3.29 3.70 3.46
CA ASP A 206 1.96 4.21 3.80
C ASP A 206 1.47 5.19 2.74
N THR A 207 0.24 5.00 2.31
CA THR A 207 -0.39 5.83 1.30
C THR A 207 -1.71 6.35 1.86
N PRO A 208 -1.71 7.51 2.52
CA PRO A 208 -2.93 8.10 3.05
C PRO A 208 -3.99 8.27 1.95
N GLY A 209 -5.17 7.70 2.17
CA GLY A 209 -6.35 8.01 1.36
C GLY A 209 -6.44 7.36 -0.02
N ILE A 210 -5.88 6.16 -0.24
CA ILE A 210 -6.23 5.38 -1.44
C ILE A 210 -7.69 4.90 -1.34
N LYS A 211 -8.61 5.81 -1.57
CA LYS A 211 -10.04 5.54 -1.80
C LYS A 211 -10.25 5.17 -3.28
N GLY A 212 -9.75 4.04 -3.67
CA GLY A 212 -9.96 3.53 -5.02
C GLY A 212 -8.66 3.42 -5.83
N PHE A 213 -8.18 2.21 -5.97
CA PHE A 213 -7.34 1.83 -7.08
C PHE A 213 -8.18 2.00 -8.35
N GLY A 214 -7.94 3.05 -9.10
CA GLY A 214 -8.39 3.11 -10.47
C GLY A 214 -7.57 2.08 -11.24
N ILE A 215 -8.22 1.08 -11.81
CA ILE A 215 -7.61 0.31 -12.88
C ILE A 215 -7.25 1.34 -13.95
N VAL A 216 -5.97 1.52 -14.18
CA VAL A 216 -5.53 2.23 -15.38
C VAL A 216 -5.77 1.25 -16.51
N ASP A 217 -6.49 1.68 -17.54
CA ASP A 217 -6.72 0.89 -18.75
C ASP A 217 -5.37 0.27 -19.16
N ILE A 218 -5.32 -1.07 -19.12
CA ILE A 218 -4.19 -1.88 -19.56
C ILE A 218 -4.24 -1.94 -21.07
#